data_893cad57150f665ea6d7dd45c49e0e33
#
_entry.id   893cad57150f665ea6d7dd45c49e0e33
#
_cell.length_a   1.000
_cell.length_b   1.000
_cell.length_c   1.000
_cell.angle_alpha   90.00
_cell.angle_beta   90.00
_cell.angle_gamma   90.00
#
_symmetry.space_group_name_H-M   'P 1'
#
loop_
_entity.id
_entity.type
_entity.pdbx_description
1 polymer ?
#
loop_
_entity_poly.entity_id
_entity_poly.type
_entity_poly.pdbx_seq_one_letter_code
_entity_poly.pdbx_strand_id
1 'polypeptide(L)'
;NKNIDLFSLDVDGIDYWILKELPKNFSKIAIIEFNSTFGSEKEITVPYKENFDRSKYHYSNLCYGASLKAINNIMKKKGFIFIGTNLHRVNAFFVSKKYINKIGLRIPKNKDLKKYVDSNIRESRSKNNLLSYLSGKKKIQIIKDCEIIDLSKKTPKRLKIKDIF
;
A
#
# COMPACT_ATOMS: atom_id res chain seq x y z
N ASN A 1 3.01 26.87 8.81
CA ASN A 1 2.67 25.44 8.77
C ASN A 1 1.15 25.31 8.79
N LYS A 2 0.51 25.04 7.63
CA LYS A 2 -0.92 24.74 7.60
C LYS A 2 -1.11 23.37 8.29
N ASN A 3 -1.89 23.33 9.36
CA ASN A 3 -2.31 22.09 10.01
C ASN A 3 -3.31 21.39 9.07
N ILE A 4 -2.87 20.34 8.40
CA ILE A 4 -3.73 19.50 7.58
C ILE A 4 -4.48 18.53 8.51
N ASP A 5 -5.80 18.59 8.54
CA ASP A 5 -6.61 17.69 9.36
C ASP A 5 -6.67 16.30 8.77
N LEU A 6 -6.99 16.20 7.49
CA LEU A 6 -7.10 14.95 6.75
C LEU A 6 -6.27 15.02 5.47
N PHE A 7 -5.45 14.01 5.25
CA PHE A 7 -4.70 13.79 4.02
C PHE A 7 -5.14 12.45 3.42
N SER A 8 -5.49 12.44 2.14
CA SER A 8 -5.81 11.22 1.39
C SER A 8 -4.86 11.10 0.22
N LEU A 9 -4.28 9.92 0.04
CA LEU A 9 -3.38 9.58 -1.06
C LEU A 9 -3.83 8.28 -1.71
N ASP A 10 -4.17 8.38 -2.99
CA ASP A 10 -4.60 7.29 -3.84
C ASP A 10 -4.31 7.72 -5.29
N VAL A 11 -3.16 7.30 -5.81
CA VAL A 11 -2.67 7.66 -7.15
C VAL A 11 -2.38 6.44 -8.02
N ASP A 12 -2.91 5.28 -7.60
CA ASP A 12 -2.82 4.03 -8.37
C ASP A 12 -1.37 3.62 -8.75
N GLY A 13 -0.39 3.98 -7.93
CA GLY A 13 0.96 3.63 -8.36
C GLY A 13 2.11 3.96 -7.42
N ILE A 14 2.51 5.22 -7.38
CA ILE A 14 3.74 5.65 -6.69
C ILE A 14 3.52 6.18 -5.27
N ASP A 15 2.42 5.80 -4.63
CA ASP A 15 2.00 6.27 -3.30
C ASP A 15 3.10 6.20 -2.25
N TYR A 16 3.84 5.08 -2.20
CA TYR A 16 4.97 4.92 -1.28
C TYR A 16 6.04 6.00 -1.48
N TRP A 17 6.34 6.33 -2.74
CA TRP A 17 7.37 7.31 -3.08
C TRP A 17 6.96 8.73 -2.71
N ILE A 18 5.69 9.07 -2.92
CA ILE A 18 5.11 10.35 -2.46
C ILE A 18 5.20 10.43 -0.94
N LEU A 19 4.77 9.39 -0.21
CA LEU A 19 4.86 9.35 1.25
C LEU A 19 6.30 9.51 1.74
N LYS A 20 7.28 8.98 1.02
CA LYS A 20 8.69 9.09 1.37
C LYS A 20 9.15 10.56 1.46
N GLU A 21 8.66 11.41 0.57
CA GLU A 21 9.04 12.82 0.50
C GLU A 21 8.27 13.71 1.51
N LEU A 22 7.12 13.27 2.02
CA LEU A 22 6.34 14.05 2.98
C LEU A 22 7.10 14.23 4.31
N PRO A 23 6.91 15.37 5.00
CA PRO A 23 7.51 15.61 6.31
C PRO A 23 6.88 14.69 7.39
N LYS A 24 7.51 14.61 8.58
CA LYS A 24 6.90 13.93 9.73
C LYS A 24 5.65 14.68 10.20
N ASN A 25 4.63 13.92 10.62
CA ASN A 25 3.35 14.44 11.13
C ASN A 25 2.69 15.46 10.19
N PHE A 26 2.68 15.19 8.89
CA PHE A 26 2.16 16.08 7.85
C PHE A 26 0.64 16.33 7.93
N SER A 27 -0.10 15.48 8.67
CA SER A 27 -1.54 15.65 8.92
C SER A 27 -1.94 15.08 10.29
N LYS A 28 -3.19 15.29 10.71
CA LYS A 28 -3.75 14.65 11.91
C LYS A 28 -4.18 13.21 11.59
N ILE A 29 -4.87 13.01 10.47
CA ILE A 29 -5.36 11.74 9.96
C ILE A 29 -4.83 11.57 8.53
N ALA A 30 -4.49 10.35 8.15
CA ALA A 30 -4.12 10.01 6.78
C ALA A 30 -4.86 8.75 6.32
N ILE A 31 -5.33 8.79 5.07
CA ILE A 31 -5.92 7.66 4.33
C ILE A 31 -4.98 7.37 3.17
N ILE A 32 -4.44 6.15 3.11
CA ILE A 32 -3.41 5.80 2.14
C ILE A 32 -3.81 4.52 1.43
N GLU A 33 -3.81 4.57 0.09
CA GLU A 33 -4.00 3.37 -0.72
C GLU A 33 -2.85 2.38 -0.52
N PHE A 34 -3.16 1.09 -0.53
CA PHE A 34 -2.18 0.02 -0.57
C PHE A 34 -2.64 -1.11 -1.47
N ASN A 35 -1.70 -1.85 -2.04
CA ASN A 35 -2.01 -3.01 -2.86
C ASN A 35 -2.13 -4.28 -1.98
N SER A 36 -3.36 -4.70 -1.75
CA SER A 36 -3.66 -5.91 -0.98
C SER A 36 -3.08 -7.20 -1.63
N THR A 37 -2.85 -7.20 -2.95
CA THR A 37 -2.23 -8.32 -3.66
C THR A 37 -0.79 -8.57 -3.19
N PHE A 38 -0.06 -7.52 -2.78
CA PHE A 38 1.29 -7.64 -2.21
C PHE A 38 1.29 -8.11 -0.75
N GLY A 39 0.12 -8.23 -0.13
CA GLY A 39 -0.05 -8.78 1.21
C GLY A 39 0.49 -7.89 2.33
N SER A 40 0.70 -8.54 3.48
CA SER A 40 1.09 -7.89 4.74
C SER A 40 2.47 -8.30 5.26
N GLU A 41 3.13 -9.25 4.63
CA GLU A 41 4.37 -9.84 5.14
C GLU A 41 5.62 -9.26 4.50
N LYS A 42 5.55 -8.94 3.22
CA LYS A 42 6.66 -8.38 2.45
C LYS A 42 6.62 -6.86 2.47
N GLU A 43 7.77 -6.22 2.56
CA GLU A 43 7.90 -4.77 2.53
C GLU A 43 8.33 -4.35 1.13
N ILE A 44 7.34 -4.24 0.22
CA ILE A 44 7.59 -4.02 -1.21
C ILE A 44 6.73 -2.91 -1.80
N THR A 45 7.25 -2.30 -2.87
CA THR A 45 6.55 -1.32 -3.70
C THR A 45 6.94 -1.49 -5.16
N VAL A 46 6.16 -0.92 -6.08
CA VAL A 46 6.60 -0.79 -7.47
C VAL A 46 7.79 0.18 -7.59
N PRO A 47 8.66 0.06 -8.61
CA PRO A 47 9.70 1.04 -8.87
C PRO A 47 9.12 2.44 -9.09
N TYR A 48 9.86 3.47 -8.64
CA TYR A 48 9.50 4.85 -8.98
C TYR A 48 9.54 5.07 -10.49
N LYS A 49 8.48 5.68 -10.99
CA LYS A 49 8.39 6.15 -12.37
C LYS A 49 7.49 7.40 -12.39
N GLU A 50 7.98 8.51 -12.93
CA GLU A 50 7.28 9.79 -12.91
C GLU A 50 5.85 9.70 -13.50
N ASN A 51 5.74 9.07 -14.66
CA ASN A 51 4.44 8.85 -15.34
C ASN A 51 4.01 7.39 -15.16
N PHE A 52 3.88 6.96 -13.89
CA PHE A 52 3.41 5.61 -13.60
C PHE A 52 1.94 5.46 -14.00
N ASP A 53 1.66 4.40 -14.75
CA ASP A 53 0.31 4.01 -15.14
C ASP A 53 0.19 2.49 -14.93
N ARG A 54 -0.66 2.06 -14.00
CA ARG A 54 -0.80 0.64 -13.64
C ARG A 54 -1.23 -0.23 -14.80
N SER A 55 -2.02 0.33 -15.75
CA SER A 55 -2.52 -0.40 -16.91
C SER A 55 -1.43 -0.65 -17.95
N LYS A 56 -0.49 0.30 -18.08
CA LYS A 56 0.70 0.17 -18.94
C LYS A 56 1.81 -0.62 -18.26
N TYR A 57 1.85 -0.61 -16.92
CA TYR A 57 2.87 -1.36 -16.18
C TYR A 57 2.63 -2.86 -16.27
N HIS A 58 1.36 -3.29 -16.12
CA HIS A 58 0.96 -4.67 -16.34
C HIS A 58 -0.51 -4.76 -16.74
N TYR A 59 -0.81 -5.51 -17.81
CA TYR A 59 -2.17 -5.64 -18.37
C TYR A 59 -3.25 -6.02 -17.36
N SER A 60 -2.89 -6.72 -16.29
CA SER A 60 -3.86 -7.16 -15.28
C SER A 60 -4.30 -6.06 -14.32
N ASN A 61 -3.69 -4.89 -14.31
CA ASN A 61 -3.87 -3.79 -13.37
C ASN A 61 -3.57 -4.17 -11.90
N LEU A 62 -2.91 -5.31 -11.65
CA LEU A 62 -2.63 -5.80 -10.29
C LEU A 62 -1.25 -5.38 -9.75
N CYS A 63 -0.35 -4.89 -10.61
CA CYS A 63 1.00 -4.51 -10.20
C CYS A 63 1.14 -2.99 -10.08
N TYR A 64 0.81 -2.45 -8.91
CA TYR A 64 0.85 -1.02 -8.58
C TYR A 64 1.07 -0.82 -7.08
N GLY A 65 1.38 0.41 -6.67
CA GLY A 65 1.42 0.81 -5.26
C GLY A 65 2.45 0.07 -4.41
N ALA A 66 2.09 -0.14 -3.16
CA ALA A 66 2.92 -0.80 -2.16
C ALA A 66 2.13 -1.75 -1.27
N SER A 67 2.82 -2.71 -0.64
CA SER A 67 2.23 -3.59 0.36
C SER A 67 1.79 -2.82 1.61
N LEU A 68 0.80 -3.35 2.34
CA LEU A 68 0.37 -2.77 3.62
C LEU A 68 1.54 -2.64 4.61
N LYS A 69 2.47 -3.60 4.63
CA LYS A 69 3.66 -3.54 5.48
C LYS A 69 4.57 -2.36 5.14
N ALA A 70 4.82 -2.12 3.85
CA ALA A 70 5.64 -0.99 3.40
C ALA A 70 4.99 0.35 3.79
N ILE A 71 3.68 0.51 3.51
CA ILE A 71 2.93 1.70 3.91
C ILE A 71 2.95 1.88 5.44
N ASN A 72 2.66 0.83 6.22
CA ASN A 72 2.68 0.92 7.68
C ASN A 72 4.06 1.30 8.23
N ASN A 73 5.14 0.76 7.66
CA ASN A 73 6.49 1.05 8.13
C ASN A 73 6.91 2.49 7.82
N ILE A 74 6.61 3.00 6.63
CA ILE A 74 6.91 4.40 6.30
C ILE A 74 6.05 5.36 7.14
N MET A 75 4.77 5.06 7.34
CA MET A 75 3.87 5.89 8.17
C MET A 75 4.31 5.92 9.64
N LYS A 76 4.80 4.80 10.20
CA LYS A 76 5.42 4.77 11.53
C LYS A 76 6.62 5.71 11.62
N LYS A 77 7.51 5.70 10.62
CA LYS A 77 8.68 6.60 10.55
C LYS A 77 8.26 8.07 10.46
N LYS A 78 7.11 8.36 9.84
CA LYS A 78 6.50 9.70 9.75
C LYS A 78 5.73 10.11 11.02
N GLY A 79 5.61 9.23 12.03
CA GLY A 79 4.97 9.53 13.32
C GLY A 79 3.48 9.19 13.39
N PHE A 80 3.00 8.31 12.53
CA PHE A 80 1.61 7.85 12.51
C PHE A 80 1.45 6.46 13.13
N ILE A 81 0.21 6.16 13.52
CA ILE A 81 -0.25 4.86 14.03
C ILE A 81 -1.30 4.33 13.07
N PHE A 82 -1.16 3.08 12.63
CA PHE A 82 -2.17 2.36 11.87
C PHE A 82 -3.37 2.04 12.76
N ILE A 83 -4.59 2.32 12.28
CA ILE A 83 -5.83 2.09 13.01
C ILE A 83 -6.78 1.11 12.33
N GLY A 84 -6.54 0.75 11.08
CA GLY A 84 -7.36 -0.20 10.33
C GLY A 84 -7.39 0.08 8.84
N THR A 85 -8.27 -0.62 8.14
CA THR A 85 -8.53 -0.43 6.71
C THR A 85 -10.02 -0.26 6.46
N ASN A 86 -10.39 0.21 5.25
CA ASN A 86 -11.78 0.14 4.80
C ASN A 86 -12.22 -1.33 4.58
N LEU A 87 -13.51 -1.55 4.37
CA LEU A 87 -14.09 -2.89 4.15
C LEU A 87 -13.51 -3.59 2.92
N HIS A 88 -13.17 -2.83 1.89
CA HIS A 88 -12.57 -3.36 0.66
C HIS A 88 -11.09 -3.68 0.78
N ARG A 89 -10.43 -3.26 1.88
CA ARG A 89 -9.02 -3.53 2.17
C ARG A 89 -8.07 -3.07 1.07
N VAL A 90 -8.30 -1.85 0.63
CA VAL A 90 -7.45 -1.13 -0.32
C VAL A 90 -6.95 0.21 0.24
N ASN A 91 -7.65 0.78 1.23
CA ASN A 91 -7.27 2.01 1.90
C ASN A 91 -6.97 1.76 3.38
N ALA A 92 -5.82 2.19 3.85
CA ALA A 92 -5.34 2.10 5.22
C ALA A 92 -5.48 3.43 5.94
N PHE A 93 -6.00 3.40 7.17
CA PHE A 93 -6.23 4.57 8.01
C PHE A 93 -5.13 4.72 9.04
N PHE A 94 -4.64 5.94 9.18
CA PHE A 94 -3.57 6.30 10.11
C PHE A 94 -3.93 7.56 10.89
N VAL A 95 -3.48 7.62 12.15
CA VAL A 95 -3.60 8.81 13.00
C VAL A 95 -2.21 9.22 13.47
N SER A 96 -1.91 10.50 13.43
CA SER A 96 -0.66 11.03 13.99
C SER A 96 -0.63 10.79 15.50
N LYS A 97 0.51 10.30 15.99
CA LYS A 97 0.74 10.03 17.43
C LYS A 97 0.43 11.24 18.32
N LYS A 98 0.62 12.46 17.80
CA LYS A 98 0.33 13.70 18.53
C LYS A 98 -1.15 13.89 18.87
N TYR A 99 -2.04 13.25 18.11
CA TYR A 99 -3.48 13.47 18.19
C TYR A 99 -4.27 12.26 18.68
N ILE A 100 -3.62 11.09 18.82
CA ILE A 100 -4.32 9.83 19.16
C ILE A 100 -5.16 9.94 20.45
N ASN A 101 -4.61 10.55 21.49
CA ASN A 101 -5.29 10.73 22.75
C ASN A 101 -6.46 11.73 22.70
N LYS A 102 -6.40 12.69 21.75
CA LYS A 102 -7.44 13.71 21.57
C LYS A 102 -8.65 13.18 20.80
N ILE A 103 -8.45 12.15 19.99
CA ILE A 103 -9.50 11.58 19.13
C ILE A 103 -10.27 10.46 19.85
N GLY A 104 -9.79 9.97 21.01
CA GLY A 104 -10.45 8.92 21.80
C GLY A 104 -10.51 7.56 21.09
N LEU A 105 -9.72 7.33 20.04
CA LEU A 105 -9.73 6.10 19.29
C LEU A 105 -9.01 4.98 20.04
N ARG A 106 -9.65 3.81 20.10
CA ARG A 106 -8.97 2.57 20.52
C ARG A 106 -7.96 2.15 19.45
N ILE A 107 -6.68 2.17 19.83
CA ILE A 107 -5.63 1.60 18.98
C ILE A 107 -5.82 0.09 18.96
N PRO A 108 -5.87 -0.56 17.79
CA PRO A 108 -5.93 -2.02 17.71
C PRO A 108 -4.75 -2.64 18.48
N LYS A 109 -5.05 -3.44 19.51
CA LYS A 109 -4.03 -4.16 20.30
C LYS A 109 -3.28 -5.18 19.45
N ASN A 110 -3.98 -5.76 18.50
CA ASN A 110 -3.42 -6.77 17.60
C ASN A 110 -2.87 -6.10 16.35
N LYS A 111 -1.54 -6.12 16.22
CA LYS A 111 -0.80 -5.57 15.06
C LYS A 111 -0.67 -6.58 13.92
N ASP A 112 -1.48 -7.61 13.89
CA ASP A 112 -1.49 -8.59 12.82
C ASP A 112 -2.12 -7.98 11.55
N LEU A 113 -1.25 -7.53 10.65
CA LEU A 113 -1.66 -6.94 9.38
C LEU A 113 -2.34 -7.94 8.43
N LYS A 114 -2.21 -9.26 8.67
CA LYS A 114 -2.83 -10.30 7.83
C LYS A 114 -4.34 -10.14 7.72
N LYS A 115 -4.98 -9.68 8.78
CA LYS A 115 -6.44 -9.45 8.81
C LYS A 115 -6.93 -8.36 7.86
N TYR A 116 -6.02 -7.54 7.34
CA TYR A 116 -6.33 -6.32 6.61
C TYR A 116 -6.00 -6.37 5.12
N VAL A 117 -5.62 -7.53 4.57
CA VAL A 117 -5.15 -7.64 3.18
C VAL A 117 -5.98 -8.58 2.29
N ASP A 118 -7.03 -9.17 2.81
CA ASP A 118 -7.92 -10.02 2.00
C ASP A 118 -8.98 -9.16 1.33
N SER A 119 -8.63 -8.54 0.21
CA SER A 119 -9.50 -7.62 -0.52
C SER A 119 -10.58 -8.34 -1.32
N ASN A 120 -11.82 -7.80 -1.24
CA ASN A 120 -12.96 -8.25 -2.03
C ASN A 120 -12.96 -7.67 -3.45
N ILE A 121 -12.09 -6.71 -3.75
CA ILE A 121 -11.98 -6.09 -5.08
C ILE A 121 -11.34 -7.09 -6.05
N ARG A 122 -11.98 -7.30 -7.19
CA ARG A 122 -11.58 -8.25 -8.22
C ARG A 122 -11.51 -7.60 -9.60
N GLU A 123 -10.89 -6.44 -9.69
CA GLU A 123 -10.78 -5.64 -10.93
C GLU A 123 -9.63 -6.07 -11.85
N SER A 124 -9.11 -7.30 -11.69
CA SER A 124 -8.07 -7.81 -12.57
C SER A 124 -8.55 -7.91 -14.02
N ARG A 125 -7.62 -7.66 -14.95
CA ARG A 125 -7.87 -7.71 -16.40
C ARG A 125 -7.15 -8.86 -17.07
N SER A 126 -7.73 -9.39 -18.13
CA SER A 126 -7.07 -10.28 -19.09
C SER A 126 -6.22 -9.48 -20.08
N LYS A 127 -5.44 -10.16 -20.93
CA LYS A 127 -4.68 -9.52 -22.02
C LYS A 127 -5.58 -8.77 -23.02
N ASN A 128 -6.83 -9.19 -23.16
CA ASN A 128 -7.84 -8.54 -23.99
C ASN A 128 -8.62 -7.44 -23.25
N ASN A 129 -8.09 -6.98 -22.12
CA ASN A 129 -8.69 -5.94 -21.27
C ASN A 129 -10.08 -6.27 -20.69
N LEU A 130 -10.48 -7.54 -20.70
CA LEU A 130 -11.72 -7.99 -20.07
C LEU A 130 -11.51 -8.27 -18.59
N LEU A 131 -12.53 -8.04 -17.76
CA LEU A 131 -12.49 -8.37 -16.34
C LEU A 131 -12.26 -9.88 -16.15
N SER A 132 -11.27 -10.26 -15.36
CA SER A 132 -10.89 -11.66 -15.12
C SER A 132 -11.23 -12.14 -13.69
N TYR A 133 -11.63 -11.24 -12.80
CA TYR A 133 -12.11 -11.53 -11.45
C TYR A 133 -11.18 -12.45 -10.62
N LEU A 134 -9.87 -12.33 -10.79
CA LEU A 134 -8.90 -13.16 -10.09
C LEU A 134 -8.96 -12.96 -8.57
N SER A 135 -8.67 -14.02 -7.83
CA SER A 135 -8.63 -14.02 -6.37
C SER A 135 -7.44 -14.83 -5.84
N GLY A 136 -7.06 -14.55 -4.60
CA GLY A 136 -6.03 -15.30 -3.87
C GLY A 136 -4.70 -15.42 -4.64
N LYS A 137 -4.10 -16.60 -4.59
CA LYS A 137 -2.78 -16.89 -5.21
C LYS A 137 -2.73 -16.63 -6.73
N LYS A 138 -3.87 -16.70 -7.43
CA LYS A 138 -3.93 -16.43 -8.87
C LYS A 138 -3.53 -14.99 -9.21
N LYS A 139 -3.80 -14.02 -8.32
CA LYS A 139 -3.36 -12.63 -8.49
C LYS A 139 -1.83 -12.52 -8.54
N ILE A 140 -1.13 -13.15 -7.59
CA ILE A 140 0.35 -13.16 -7.54
C ILE A 140 0.93 -13.88 -8.75
N GLN A 141 0.36 -15.03 -9.13
CA GLN A 141 0.84 -15.80 -10.27
C GLN A 141 0.82 -15.02 -11.59
N ILE A 142 -0.20 -14.20 -11.81
CA ILE A 142 -0.31 -13.38 -13.02
C ILE A 142 0.77 -12.30 -13.08
N ILE A 143 1.13 -11.70 -11.94
CA ILE A 143 2.12 -10.62 -11.87
C ILE A 143 3.53 -11.09 -11.47
N LYS A 144 3.79 -12.40 -11.47
CA LYS A 144 5.05 -13.01 -10.96
C LYS A 144 6.33 -12.43 -11.57
N ASP A 145 6.27 -11.96 -12.81
CA ASP A 145 7.41 -11.39 -13.54
C ASP A 145 7.49 -9.85 -13.44
N CYS A 146 6.54 -9.20 -12.77
CA CYS A 146 6.59 -7.77 -12.52
C CYS A 146 7.78 -7.42 -11.62
N GLU A 147 8.42 -6.31 -11.93
CA GLU A 147 9.48 -5.75 -11.09
C GLU A 147 8.88 -5.05 -9.87
N ILE A 148 9.56 -5.21 -8.75
CA ILE A 148 9.25 -4.52 -7.49
C ILE A 148 10.55 -4.09 -6.81
N ILE A 149 10.41 -3.23 -5.81
CA ILE A 149 11.49 -2.84 -4.91
C ILE A 149 11.24 -3.48 -3.56
N ASP A 150 12.16 -4.33 -3.12
CA ASP A 150 12.21 -4.84 -1.75
C ASP A 150 12.82 -3.78 -0.84
N LEU A 151 12.05 -3.33 0.13
CA LEU A 151 12.39 -2.28 1.09
C LEU A 151 12.85 -2.85 2.45
N SER A 152 12.88 -4.16 2.60
CA SER A 152 13.23 -4.84 3.86
C SER A 152 14.70 -4.69 4.24
N LYS A 153 15.55 -4.38 3.28
CA LYS A 153 16.99 -4.19 3.47
C LYS A 153 17.34 -2.72 3.63
N LYS A 154 18.49 -2.44 4.24
CA LYS A 154 19.03 -1.07 4.38
C LYS A 154 19.18 -0.38 3.03
N THR A 155 19.60 -1.13 2.01
CA THR A 155 19.63 -0.68 0.60
C THR A 155 18.49 -1.39 -0.13
N PRO A 156 17.47 -0.66 -0.64
CA PRO A 156 16.39 -1.23 -1.41
C PRO A 156 16.90 -2.00 -2.64
N LYS A 157 16.31 -3.16 -2.93
CA LYS A 157 16.74 -4.03 -4.02
C LYS A 157 15.61 -4.22 -5.03
N ARG A 158 15.93 -4.08 -6.32
CA ARG A 158 15.00 -4.41 -7.41
C ARG A 158 14.99 -5.92 -7.63
N LEU A 159 13.80 -6.51 -7.63
CA LEU A 159 13.54 -7.94 -7.77
C LEU A 159 12.28 -8.16 -8.61
N LYS A 160 12.03 -9.40 -9.02
CA LYS A 160 10.72 -9.82 -9.52
C LYS A 160 9.86 -10.41 -8.41
N ILE A 161 8.55 -10.34 -8.56
CA ILE A 161 7.61 -10.88 -7.58
C ILE A 161 7.87 -12.35 -7.30
N LYS A 162 8.16 -13.15 -8.33
CA LYS A 162 8.50 -14.59 -8.18
C LYS A 162 9.72 -14.87 -7.31
N ASP A 163 10.60 -13.89 -7.12
CA ASP A 163 11.84 -14.08 -6.33
C ASP A 163 11.57 -13.97 -4.81
N ILE A 164 10.35 -13.56 -4.41
CA ILE A 164 10.00 -13.32 -3.00
C ILE A 164 8.66 -13.91 -2.56
N PHE A 165 7.82 -14.42 -3.47
CA PHE A 165 6.58 -15.14 -3.21
C PHE A 165 6.67 -16.60 -3.67
#